data_460eeb084e6ec4399eca9845d15780d9
#
_entry.id   460eeb084e6ec4399eca9845d15780d9
#
_cell.length_a   1.000
_cell.length_b   1.000
_cell.length_c   1.000
_cell.angle_alpha   90.00
_cell.angle_beta   90.00
_cell.angle_gamma   90.00
#
_symmetry.space_group_name_H-M   'P 1'
#
loop_
_entity.id
_entity.type
_entity.pdbx_description
1 polymer ?
#
loop_
_entity_poly.entity_id
_entity_poly.type
_entity_poly.pdbx_seq_one_letter_code
_entity_poly.pdbx_strand_id
1 'polypeptide(L)'
;AESLFNSKQYVKAKTMYEALLKKKPNDALNNYRLARCCYELNQYEDAVKYFERSGNRYTLKDLYLGEAYFHTYRFDLSVSAYQTFIATLTSTDERLEELNLKLKKSELAARLLNRVEDIAIVDSQVVNKTDFLRYYKFSKELGTLTQQRLLLRKNQAQDKVTYTTQRGDRLCYSDSTRGNMDIYSSFKLLDGWSAPTSISKNINTAANENYPFLMPDGITMYFASDGENSIGGYDLFITRYAPGTQSLLVPENLGMPFNSPANDYMMVMDELQKTGWFATDRNQPADKVMIYKFVPNDVKILFRSENTDSVRMKAQLKLIRKAKKTVKTEQKVFQQHTEEQSGFSVVINDSTIYTKPEQFVHLQARAKINEWIKLNADIEKVKTDLSTWRESFELEETEEAKNKLSDRILTSEALLIDLKKQASECLTEAVNLEISNSGKR
;
A
#
# COMPACT_ATOMS: atom_id res chain seq x y z
N ALA A 1 -18.99 31.57 26.48
CA ALA A 1 -18.06 30.76 25.68
C ALA A 1 -17.43 29.64 26.53
N GLU A 2 -16.87 29.98 27.71
CA GLU A 2 -16.15 29.02 28.57
C GLU A 2 -17.05 27.89 29.08
N SER A 3 -18.26 28.18 29.54
CA SER A 3 -19.24 27.17 29.97
C SER A 3 -19.56 26.18 28.84
N LEU A 4 -19.73 26.66 27.61
CA LEU A 4 -19.96 25.81 26.42
C LEU A 4 -18.74 24.97 26.08
N PHE A 5 -17.54 25.50 26.23
CA PHE A 5 -16.29 24.76 26.04
C PHE A 5 -16.17 23.61 27.06
N ASN A 6 -16.38 23.91 28.35
CA ASN A 6 -16.32 22.94 29.43
C ASN A 6 -17.39 21.83 29.31
N SER A 7 -18.56 22.16 28.76
CA SER A 7 -19.62 21.20 28.44
C SER A 7 -19.45 20.49 27.08
N LYS A 8 -18.27 20.59 26.45
CA LYS A 8 -17.90 19.98 25.16
C LYS A 8 -18.81 20.38 23.98
N GLN A 9 -19.56 21.51 24.11
CA GLN A 9 -20.34 22.04 22.99
C GLN A 9 -19.47 22.90 22.06
N TYR A 10 -18.47 22.26 21.44
CA TYR A 10 -17.38 22.92 20.71
C TYR A 10 -17.86 23.78 19.54
N VAL A 11 -18.91 23.37 18.82
CA VAL A 11 -19.47 24.13 17.70
C VAL A 11 -19.99 25.49 18.19
N LYS A 12 -20.80 25.50 19.28
CA LYS A 12 -21.32 26.73 19.85
C LYS A 12 -20.23 27.58 20.52
N ALA A 13 -19.29 26.92 21.20
CA ALA A 13 -18.15 27.61 21.83
C ALA A 13 -17.28 28.29 20.76
N LYS A 14 -16.99 27.63 19.64
CA LYS A 14 -16.25 28.19 18.49
C LYS A 14 -16.86 29.50 18.02
N THR A 15 -18.16 29.52 17.71
CA THR A 15 -18.86 30.72 17.25
C THR A 15 -18.74 31.88 18.25
N MET A 16 -18.83 31.60 19.56
CA MET A 16 -18.68 32.64 20.58
C MET A 16 -17.24 33.14 20.70
N TYR A 17 -16.24 32.30 20.63
CA TYR A 17 -14.82 32.70 20.65
C TYR A 17 -14.45 33.49 19.38
N GLU A 18 -14.97 33.13 18.22
CA GLU A 18 -14.82 33.91 16.98
C GLU A 18 -15.42 35.34 17.15
N ALA A 19 -16.58 35.47 17.77
CA ALA A 19 -17.17 36.78 18.04
C ALA A 19 -16.34 37.60 19.04
N LEU A 20 -15.74 36.98 20.06
CA LEU A 20 -14.83 37.65 20.99
C LEU A 20 -13.56 38.12 20.31
N LEU A 21 -12.97 37.29 19.43
CA LEU A 21 -11.75 37.63 18.70
C LEU A 21 -11.97 38.70 17.61
N LYS A 22 -13.19 38.88 17.09
CA LYS A 22 -13.50 40.05 16.25
C LYS A 22 -13.29 41.37 17.00
N LYS A 23 -13.53 41.39 18.32
CA LYS A 23 -13.33 42.58 19.18
C LYS A 23 -11.88 42.70 19.66
N LYS A 24 -11.22 41.59 19.96
CA LYS A 24 -9.84 41.53 20.46
C LYS A 24 -9.05 40.43 19.74
N PRO A 25 -8.53 40.66 18.52
CA PRO A 25 -7.92 39.63 17.69
C PRO A 25 -6.68 38.95 18.30
N ASN A 26 -5.94 39.66 19.16
CA ASN A 26 -4.71 39.19 19.78
C ASN A 26 -4.90 38.69 21.21
N ASP A 27 -6.14 38.44 21.66
CA ASP A 27 -6.37 37.85 22.97
C ASP A 27 -5.88 36.40 23.01
N ALA A 28 -4.80 36.16 23.77
CA ALA A 28 -4.10 34.86 23.79
C ALA A 28 -5.00 33.74 24.31
N LEU A 29 -5.83 33.99 25.35
CA LEU A 29 -6.70 32.99 25.93
C LEU A 29 -7.81 32.58 24.94
N ASN A 30 -8.45 33.59 24.32
CA ASN A 30 -9.53 33.32 23.36
C ASN A 30 -8.97 32.61 22.10
N ASN A 31 -7.76 32.98 21.63
CA ASN A 31 -7.09 32.23 20.55
C ASN A 31 -6.82 30.77 20.96
N TYR A 32 -6.27 30.52 22.16
CA TYR A 32 -6.02 29.16 22.64
C TYR A 32 -7.31 28.33 22.73
N ARG A 33 -8.38 28.88 23.29
CA ARG A 33 -9.67 28.18 23.42
C ARG A 33 -10.36 27.96 22.08
N LEU A 34 -10.27 28.91 21.16
CA LEU A 34 -10.77 28.74 19.82
C LEU A 34 -9.99 27.64 19.07
N ALA A 35 -8.64 27.65 19.20
CA ALA A 35 -7.80 26.58 18.64
C ALA A 35 -8.20 25.21 19.16
N ARG A 36 -8.46 25.09 20.47
CA ARG A 36 -8.95 23.86 21.08
C ARG A 36 -10.33 23.43 20.54
N CYS A 37 -11.26 24.39 20.34
CA CYS A 37 -12.55 24.07 19.71
C CYS A 37 -12.35 23.55 18.28
N CYS A 38 -11.50 24.20 17.50
CA CYS A 38 -11.18 23.76 16.14
C CYS A 38 -10.54 22.36 16.12
N TYR A 39 -9.62 22.09 17.04
CA TYR A 39 -8.99 20.79 17.21
C TYR A 39 -10.01 19.67 17.49
N GLU A 40 -10.90 19.85 18.46
CA GLU A 40 -11.94 18.89 18.82
C GLU A 40 -12.98 18.67 17.70
N LEU A 41 -13.06 19.60 16.76
CA LEU A 41 -13.90 19.54 15.57
C LEU A 41 -13.14 19.01 14.34
N ASN A 42 -11.90 18.53 14.49
CA ASN A 42 -11.00 18.08 13.42
C ASN A 42 -10.72 19.16 12.35
N GLN A 43 -10.86 20.44 12.72
CA GLN A 43 -10.56 21.59 11.86
C GLN A 43 -9.10 22.02 12.07
N TYR A 44 -8.18 21.15 11.72
CA TYR A 44 -6.76 21.25 12.09
C TYR A 44 -6.05 22.48 11.50
N GLU A 45 -6.39 22.90 10.27
CA GLU A 45 -5.82 24.15 9.69
C GLU A 45 -6.18 25.38 10.51
N ASP A 46 -7.45 25.50 10.93
CA ASP A 46 -7.88 26.58 11.81
C ASP A 46 -7.25 26.45 13.20
N ALA A 47 -7.15 25.20 13.72
CA ALA A 47 -6.51 24.96 15.00
C ALA A 47 -5.07 25.47 15.03
N VAL A 48 -4.26 25.12 14.01
CA VAL A 48 -2.88 25.61 13.86
C VAL A 48 -2.84 27.14 13.88
N LYS A 49 -3.65 27.79 13.04
CA LYS A 49 -3.70 29.24 12.93
C LYS A 49 -3.94 29.94 14.28
N TYR A 50 -4.85 29.42 15.10
CA TYR A 50 -5.19 30.03 16.37
C TYR A 50 -4.23 29.62 17.49
N PHE A 51 -3.67 28.39 17.47
CA PHE A 51 -2.61 28.03 18.42
C PHE A 51 -1.36 28.88 18.23
N GLU A 52 -0.93 29.15 17.00
CA GLU A 52 0.21 30.02 16.72
C GLU A 52 0.02 31.43 17.27
N ARG A 53 -1.22 31.93 17.30
CA ARG A 53 -1.59 33.27 17.85
C ARG A 53 -1.74 33.28 19.37
N SER A 54 -1.86 32.13 20.03
CA SER A 54 -2.18 32.07 21.48
C SER A 54 -0.99 32.35 22.39
N GLY A 55 0.24 32.51 21.87
CA GLY A 55 1.46 32.60 22.67
C GLY A 55 1.87 31.27 23.31
N ASN A 56 2.91 31.25 24.16
CA ASN A 56 3.56 30.02 24.62
C ASN A 56 3.25 29.63 26.08
N ARG A 57 2.32 30.30 26.75
CA ARG A 57 2.05 30.09 28.20
C ARG A 57 1.16 28.88 28.53
N TYR A 58 0.62 28.18 27.52
CA TYR A 58 -0.32 27.07 27.72
C TYR A 58 0.42 25.74 27.61
N THR A 59 0.54 25.03 28.72
CA THR A 59 1.34 23.78 28.84
C THR A 59 0.97 22.71 27.82
N LEU A 60 -0.33 22.56 27.48
CA LEU A 60 -0.78 21.56 26.53
C LEU A 60 -0.82 22.06 25.07
N LYS A 61 -0.35 23.29 24.82
CA LYS A 61 -0.39 23.86 23.47
C LYS A 61 0.37 23.00 22.48
N ASP A 62 1.63 22.67 22.81
CA ASP A 62 2.52 21.96 21.89
C ASP A 62 2.07 20.53 21.63
N LEU A 63 1.38 19.89 22.60
CA LEU A 63 0.73 18.59 22.38
C LEU A 63 -0.33 18.67 21.27
N TYR A 64 -1.28 19.61 21.39
CA TYR A 64 -2.37 19.76 20.42
C TYR A 64 -1.89 20.34 19.09
N LEU A 65 -0.88 21.19 19.14
CA LEU A 65 -0.27 21.76 17.95
C LEU A 65 0.51 20.70 17.17
N GLY A 66 1.21 19.79 17.86
CA GLY A 66 1.88 18.65 17.26
C GLY A 66 0.92 17.79 16.45
N GLU A 67 -0.23 17.44 17.02
CA GLU A 67 -1.29 16.68 16.36
C GLU A 67 -1.89 17.46 15.17
N ALA A 68 -2.19 18.75 15.35
CA ALA A 68 -2.74 19.59 14.28
C ALA A 68 -1.75 19.77 13.12
N TYR A 69 -0.46 19.92 13.39
CA TYR A 69 0.58 19.94 12.37
C TYR A 69 0.67 18.60 11.63
N PHE A 70 0.57 17.47 12.35
CA PHE A 70 0.57 16.15 11.74
C PHE A 70 -0.56 16.00 10.72
N HIS A 71 -1.79 16.30 11.10
CA HIS A 71 -2.95 16.21 10.22
C HIS A 71 -2.96 17.25 9.08
N THR A 72 -2.18 18.33 9.20
CA THR A 72 -1.99 19.31 8.12
C THR A 72 -0.73 19.10 7.29
N TYR A 73 -0.07 17.94 7.44
CA TYR A 73 1.15 17.54 6.72
C TYR A 73 2.35 18.47 6.95
N ARG A 74 2.37 19.16 8.09
CA ARG A 74 3.50 19.96 8.57
C ARG A 74 4.34 19.12 9.54
N PHE A 75 4.85 17.99 9.04
CA PHE A 75 5.42 16.95 9.89
C PHE A 75 6.68 17.40 10.66
N ASP A 76 7.55 18.21 10.06
CA ASP A 76 8.72 18.75 10.75
C ASP A 76 8.32 19.63 11.94
N LEU A 77 7.25 20.44 11.79
CA LEU A 77 6.69 21.23 12.89
C LEU A 77 6.02 20.33 13.93
N SER A 78 5.37 19.25 13.51
CA SER A 78 4.82 18.24 14.40
C SER A 78 5.90 17.59 15.27
N VAL A 79 7.03 17.17 14.66
CA VAL A 79 8.19 16.64 15.37
C VAL A 79 8.68 17.63 16.43
N SER A 80 8.91 18.89 16.04
CA SER A 80 9.39 19.93 16.93
C SER A 80 8.43 20.19 18.10
N ALA A 81 7.11 20.22 17.83
CA ALA A 81 6.09 20.44 18.85
C ALA A 81 6.03 19.27 19.85
N TYR A 82 6.06 18.02 19.38
CA TYR A 82 6.10 16.86 20.29
C TYR A 82 7.39 16.80 21.10
N GLN A 83 8.55 17.07 20.51
CA GLN A 83 9.82 17.13 21.24
C GLN A 83 9.78 18.19 22.34
N THR A 84 9.26 19.40 22.02
CA THR A 84 9.09 20.48 23.00
C THR A 84 8.18 20.06 24.15
N PHE A 85 7.05 19.40 23.86
CA PHE A 85 6.13 18.95 24.89
C PHE A 85 6.73 17.80 25.73
N ILE A 86 7.33 16.80 25.11
CA ILE A 86 7.99 15.66 25.80
C ILE A 86 9.07 16.15 26.75
N ALA A 87 9.85 17.18 26.38
CA ALA A 87 10.89 17.77 27.22
C ALA A 87 10.34 18.42 28.51
N THR A 88 9.05 18.69 28.58
CA THR A 88 8.40 19.22 29.81
C THR A 88 7.93 18.12 30.77
N LEU A 89 7.97 16.85 30.35
CA LEU A 89 7.45 15.72 31.12
C LEU A 89 8.56 15.07 31.98
N THR A 90 8.16 14.46 33.07
CA THR A 90 9.04 13.62 33.86
C THR A 90 9.24 12.24 33.23
N SER A 91 10.34 11.56 33.50
CA SER A 91 10.62 10.23 32.94
C SER A 91 9.61 9.13 33.33
N THR A 92 8.75 9.39 34.29
CA THR A 92 7.69 8.48 34.77
C THR A 92 6.29 8.86 34.28
N ASP A 93 6.18 9.82 33.39
CA ASP A 93 4.87 10.25 32.86
C ASP A 93 4.27 9.16 31.97
N GLU A 94 3.06 8.72 32.31
CA GLU A 94 2.33 7.63 31.61
C GLU A 94 2.08 7.93 30.12
N ARG A 95 2.11 9.20 29.72
CA ARG A 95 1.90 9.63 28.32
C ARG A 95 3.13 9.46 27.44
N LEU A 96 4.33 9.22 28.01
CA LEU A 96 5.58 9.19 27.25
C LEU A 96 5.59 8.12 26.16
N GLU A 97 5.06 6.93 26.43
CA GLU A 97 5.02 5.85 25.44
C GLU A 97 4.18 6.25 24.20
N GLU A 98 2.96 6.76 24.44
CA GLU A 98 2.08 7.22 23.36
C GLU A 98 2.71 8.39 22.59
N LEU A 99 3.30 9.35 23.28
CA LEU A 99 3.91 10.53 22.68
C LEU A 99 5.16 10.18 21.86
N ASN A 100 5.98 9.26 22.32
CA ASN A 100 7.11 8.76 21.56
C ASN A 100 6.67 8.02 20.29
N LEU A 101 5.56 7.29 20.34
CA LEU A 101 4.97 6.68 19.15
C LEU A 101 4.51 7.76 18.16
N LYS A 102 3.80 8.81 18.62
CA LYS A 102 3.37 9.95 17.78
C LYS A 102 4.56 10.69 17.18
N LEU A 103 5.62 10.87 17.96
CA LEU A 103 6.88 11.47 17.49
C LEU A 103 7.51 10.63 16.37
N LYS A 104 7.67 9.32 16.57
CA LYS A 104 8.17 8.39 15.54
C LYS A 104 7.34 8.41 14.28
N LYS A 105 5.99 8.42 14.40
CA LYS A 105 5.09 8.56 13.24
C LYS A 105 5.30 9.88 12.50
N SER A 106 5.49 10.98 13.21
CA SER A 106 5.76 12.29 12.62
C SER A 106 7.11 12.33 11.88
N GLU A 107 8.15 11.72 12.45
CA GLU A 107 9.48 11.58 11.83
C GLU A 107 9.41 10.71 10.56
N LEU A 108 8.69 9.60 10.60
CA LEU A 108 8.46 8.76 9.43
C LEU A 108 7.71 9.54 8.35
N ALA A 109 6.63 10.22 8.72
CA ALA A 109 5.81 11.01 7.79
C ALA A 109 6.62 12.15 7.13
N ALA A 110 7.52 12.80 7.88
CA ALA A 110 8.43 13.81 7.34
C ALA A 110 9.35 13.23 6.26
N ARG A 111 9.92 12.03 6.52
CA ARG A 111 10.75 11.33 5.50
C ARG A 111 9.93 10.95 4.26
N LEU A 112 8.69 10.45 4.43
CA LEU A 112 7.83 10.07 3.32
C LEU A 112 7.35 11.29 2.52
N LEU A 113 7.13 12.45 3.16
CA LEU A 113 6.76 13.69 2.47
C LEU A 113 7.84 14.16 1.49
N ASN A 114 9.11 13.92 1.80
CA ASN A 114 10.23 14.25 0.91
C ASN A 114 10.31 13.33 -0.33
N ARG A 115 9.49 12.28 -0.38
CA ARG A 115 9.48 11.25 -1.44
C ARG A 115 8.09 11.03 -2.03
N VAL A 116 7.26 12.07 -2.08
CA VAL A 116 5.91 12.00 -2.67
C VAL A 116 5.98 11.57 -4.12
N GLU A 117 5.22 10.54 -4.48
CA GLU A 117 5.14 10.08 -5.86
C GLU A 117 4.18 10.95 -6.70
N ASP A 118 4.59 11.28 -7.92
CA ASP A 118 3.74 12.00 -8.87
C ASP A 118 2.88 11.03 -9.68
N ILE A 119 1.70 10.72 -9.16
CA ILE A 119 0.72 9.88 -9.85
C ILE A 119 -0.29 10.70 -10.64
N ALA A 120 -0.84 10.12 -11.70
CA ALA A 120 -1.92 10.71 -12.48
C ALA A 120 -3.26 10.06 -12.09
N ILE A 121 -4.18 10.84 -11.54
CA ILE A 121 -5.51 10.37 -11.17
C ILE A 121 -6.42 10.37 -12.42
N VAL A 122 -7.05 9.23 -12.67
CA VAL A 122 -8.02 9.04 -13.76
C VAL A 122 -9.41 9.42 -13.30
N ASP A 123 -9.80 8.93 -12.11
CA ASP A 123 -11.13 9.11 -11.55
C ASP A 123 -11.10 9.01 -10.02
N SER A 124 -12.14 9.52 -9.37
CA SER A 124 -12.33 9.38 -7.93
C SER A 124 -13.81 9.36 -7.58
N GLN A 125 -14.18 8.52 -6.61
CA GLN A 125 -15.56 8.33 -6.19
C GLN A 125 -15.66 8.21 -4.68
N VAL A 126 -16.58 8.98 -4.07
CA VAL A 126 -16.95 8.81 -2.64
C VAL A 126 -18.02 7.73 -2.54
N VAL A 127 -17.78 6.76 -1.67
CA VAL A 127 -18.67 5.61 -1.46
C VAL A 127 -18.84 5.31 0.03
N ASN A 128 -19.80 4.45 0.38
CA ASN A 128 -19.94 3.99 1.75
C ASN A 128 -18.78 3.09 2.16
N LYS A 129 -18.27 3.29 3.38
CA LYS A 129 -17.15 2.52 3.92
C LYS A 129 -17.49 1.04 4.11
N THR A 130 -18.77 0.71 4.32
CA THR A 130 -19.22 -0.66 4.61
C THR A 130 -19.16 -1.63 3.43
N ASP A 131 -19.14 -1.13 2.21
CA ASP A 131 -19.22 -1.94 1.00
C ASP A 131 -18.36 -1.39 -0.17
N PHE A 132 -17.34 -0.62 0.16
CA PHE A 132 -16.53 0.09 -0.82
C PHE A 132 -15.82 -0.82 -1.83
N LEU A 133 -15.50 -2.06 -1.47
CA LEU A 133 -14.82 -2.99 -2.38
C LEU A 133 -15.67 -3.35 -3.62
N ARG A 134 -17.00 -3.21 -3.56
CA ARG A 134 -17.89 -3.41 -4.71
C ARG A 134 -17.65 -2.40 -5.85
N TYR A 135 -17.01 -1.28 -5.54
CA TYR A 135 -16.72 -0.22 -6.50
C TYR A 135 -15.37 -0.37 -7.18
N TYR A 136 -14.58 -1.38 -6.79
CA TYR A 136 -13.35 -1.76 -7.47
C TYR A 136 -13.69 -2.52 -8.76
N LYS A 137 -13.72 -1.81 -9.89
CA LYS A 137 -14.06 -2.36 -11.20
C LYS A 137 -12.78 -2.67 -11.98
N PHE A 138 -12.12 -3.73 -11.62
CA PHE A 138 -10.97 -4.27 -12.34
C PHE A 138 -11.35 -5.50 -13.17
N SER A 139 -10.45 -5.94 -14.06
CA SER A 139 -10.65 -7.12 -14.89
C SER A 139 -10.78 -8.39 -14.04
N LYS A 140 -11.62 -9.33 -14.46
CA LYS A 140 -11.71 -10.66 -13.86
C LYS A 140 -10.37 -11.41 -13.92
N GLU A 141 -9.48 -11.03 -14.81
CA GLU A 141 -8.13 -11.55 -14.93
C GLU A 141 -7.25 -11.23 -13.71
N LEU A 142 -7.65 -10.30 -12.86
CA LEU A 142 -6.99 -10.02 -11.58
C LEU A 142 -7.57 -10.82 -10.41
N GLY A 143 -8.57 -11.65 -10.64
CA GLY A 143 -9.26 -12.40 -9.57
C GLY A 143 -10.50 -11.71 -9.05
N THR A 144 -10.90 -12.02 -7.81
CA THR A 144 -12.13 -11.49 -7.20
C THR A 144 -11.88 -11.07 -5.75
N LEU A 145 -12.60 -10.02 -5.34
CA LEU A 145 -12.60 -9.50 -3.97
C LEU A 145 -13.98 -9.71 -3.35
N THR A 146 -13.98 -10.18 -2.11
CA THR A 146 -15.19 -10.24 -1.27
C THR A 146 -14.92 -9.61 0.09
N GLN A 147 -15.93 -8.99 0.67
CA GLN A 147 -15.87 -8.32 1.97
C GLN A 147 -16.98 -8.88 2.87
N GLN A 148 -16.60 -9.22 4.09
CA GLN A 148 -17.53 -9.62 5.14
C GLN A 148 -17.23 -8.79 6.39
N ARG A 149 -18.27 -8.36 7.12
CA ARG A 149 -18.09 -7.61 8.35
C ARG A 149 -18.05 -8.55 9.54
N LEU A 150 -16.96 -8.55 10.28
CA LEU A 150 -16.78 -9.29 11.51
C LEU A 150 -17.02 -8.38 12.72
N LEU A 151 -17.71 -8.90 13.73
CA LEU A 151 -17.81 -8.27 15.05
C LEU A 151 -16.72 -8.86 15.94
N LEU A 152 -15.72 -8.08 16.26
CA LEU A 152 -14.65 -8.44 17.18
C LEU A 152 -15.09 -8.24 18.63
N ARG A 153 -14.27 -8.75 19.57
CA ARG A 153 -14.45 -8.48 21.00
C ARG A 153 -14.46 -6.96 21.25
N LYS A 154 -15.33 -6.48 22.14
CA LYS A 154 -15.59 -5.05 22.48
C LYS A 154 -16.41 -4.27 21.43
N ASN A 155 -17.29 -4.94 20.67
CA ASN A 155 -18.16 -4.31 19.67
C ASN A 155 -17.41 -3.52 18.57
N GLN A 156 -16.14 -3.79 18.35
CA GLN A 156 -15.41 -3.26 17.21
C GLN A 156 -15.75 -4.11 15.98
N ALA A 157 -16.30 -3.48 14.96
CA ALA A 157 -16.54 -4.11 13.68
C ALA A 157 -15.33 -3.91 12.77
N GLN A 158 -14.77 -5.01 12.27
CA GLN A 158 -13.71 -4.98 11.26
C GLN A 158 -14.14 -5.73 10.00
N ASP A 159 -13.58 -5.32 8.87
CA ASP A 159 -13.87 -5.95 7.60
C ASP A 159 -12.90 -7.12 7.38
N LYS A 160 -13.46 -8.31 7.15
CA LYS A 160 -12.75 -9.46 6.61
C LYS A 160 -12.74 -9.37 5.11
N VAL A 161 -11.58 -9.26 4.52
CA VAL A 161 -11.40 -9.18 3.06
C VAL A 161 -10.81 -10.48 2.56
N THR A 162 -11.40 -11.04 1.52
CA THR A 162 -10.91 -12.23 0.83
C THR A 162 -10.64 -11.89 -0.62
N TYR A 163 -9.41 -12.12 -1.05
CA TYR A 163 -8.99 -12.08 -2.43
C TYR A 163 -8.79 -13.51 -2.95
N THR A 164 -9.40 -13.81 -4.08
CA THR A 164 -9.23 -15.07 -4.80
C THR A 164 -8.49 -14.80 -6.09
N THR A 165 -7.41 -15.54 -6.37
CA THR A 165 -6.66 -15.44 -7.62
C THR A 165 -7.55 -15.71 -8.83
N GLN A 166 -7.15 -15.23 -10.01
CA GLN A 166 -7.85 -15.48 -11.28
C GLN A 166 -8.13 -16.95 -11.52
N ARG A 167 -7.14 -17.81 -11.25
CA ARG A 167 -7.26 -19.27 -11.42
C ARG A 167 -8.18 -19.94 -10.40
N GLY A 168 -8.60 -19.20 -9.37
CA GLY A 168 -9.38 -19.76 -8.26
C GLY A 168 -8.62 -20.79 -7.43
N ASP A 169 -7.30 -20.85 -7.56
CA ASP A 169 -6.41 -21.82 -6.95
C ASP A 169 -5.85 -21.39 -5.59
N ARG A 170 -5.93 -20.10 -5.26
CA ARG A 170 -5.42 -19.54 -4.02
C ARG A 170 -6.36 -18.46 -3.46
N LEU A 171 -6.58 -18.54 -2.15
CA LEU A 171 -7.21 -17.49 -1.35
C LEU A 171 -6.15 -16.77 -0.54
N CYS A 172 -6.21 -15.44 -0.50
CA CYS A 172 -5.54 -14.61 0.50
C CYS A 172 -6.63 -13.84 1.23
N TYR A 173 -6.67 -13.93 2.54
CA TYR A 173 -7.74 -13.32 3.32
C TYR A 173 -7.27 -12.89 4.70
N SER A 174 -7.95 -11.91 5.27
CA SER A 174 -7.74 -11.48 6.65
C SER A 174 -8.73 -12.17 7.58
N ASP A 175 -8.27 -12.57 8.76
CA ASP A 175 -9.13 -13.14 9.81
C ASP A 175 -8.61 -12.78 11.20
N SER A 176 -9.49 -12.80 12.19
CA SER A 176 -9.15 -12.51 13.59
C SER A 176 -9.09 -13.79 14.40
N THR A 177 -7.92 -14.40 14.49
CA THR A 177 -7.73 -15.62 15.30
C THR A 177 -7.11 -15.31 16.67
N ARG A 178 -6.38 -14.21 16.81
CA ARG A 178 -5.64 -13.81 18.03
C ARG A 178 -6.13 -12.52 18.67
N GLY A 179 -7.24 -11.95 18.16
CA GLY A 179 -7.79 -10.70 18.65
C GLY A 179 -7.40 -9.46 17.84
N ASN A 180 -6.43 -9.58 16.94
CA ASN A 180 -6.07 -8.68 15.85
C ASN A 180 -6.39 -9.34 14.51
N MET A 181 -6.36 -8.58 13.42
CA MET A 181 -6.53 -9.08 12.06
C MET A 181 -5.19 -9.53 11.52
N ASP A 182 -5.09 -10.78 11.09
CA ASP A 182 -3.91 -11.38 10.44
C ASP A 182 -4.27 -11.85 9.03
N ILE A 183 -3.29 -11.89 8.12
CA ILE A 183 -3.46 -12.39 6.75
C ILE A 183 -3.08 -13.87 6.67
N TYR A 184 -3.98 -14.64 6.06
CA TYR A 184 -3.83 -16.08 5.80
C TYR A 184 -3.93 -16.37 4.32
N SER A 185 -3.40 -17.52 3.91
CA SER A 185 -3.64 -18.09 2.59
C SER A 185 -4.09 -19.54 2.67
N SER A 186 -4.91 -19.96 1.69
CA SER A 186 -5.31 -21.34 1.47
C SER A 186 -5.21 -21.65 -0.02
N PHE A 187 -4.86 -22.88 -0.35
CA PHE A 187 -4.78 -23.37 -1.71
C PHE A 187 -5.95 -24.28 -2.00
N LYS A 188 -6.45 -24.24 -3.24
CA LYS A 188 -7.52 -25.12 -3.68
C LYS A 188 -6.98 -26.55 -3.83
N LEU A 189 -7.65 -27.47 -3.18
CA LEU A 189 -7.44 -28.92 -3.28
C LEU A 189 -8.58 -29.53 -4.10
N LEU A 190 -8.47 -30.81 -4.45
CA LEU A 190 -9.53 -31.51 -5.17
C LEU A 190 -10.86 -31.44 -4.44
N ASP A 191 -10.85 -31.63 -3.13
CA ASP A 191 -12.05 -31.71 -2.28
C ASP A 191 -12.28 -30.48 -1.38
N GLY A 192 -11.78 -29.29 -1.81
CA GLY A 192 -12.02 -28.07 -1.03
C GLY A 192 -10.80 -27.16 -0.95
N TRP A 193 -10.59 -26.55 0.21
CA TRP A 193 -9.47 -25.65 0.47
C TRP A 193 -8.53 -26.26 1.51
N SER A 194 -7.23 -26.03 1.35
CA SER A 194 -6.23 -26.40 2.36
C SER A 194 -6.52 -25.71 3.69
N ALA A 195 -5.98 -26.26 4.78
CA ALA A 195 -5.96 -25.57 6.06
C ALA A 195 -5.32 -24.17 5.90
N PRO A 196 -5.82 -23.16 6.63
CA PRO A 196 -5.26 -21.82 6.63
C PRO A 196 -3.77 -21.82 7.02
N THR A 197 -2.96 -21.17 6.23
CA THR A 197 -1.54 -20.94 6.55
C THR A 197 -1.32 -19.45 6.75
N SER A 198 -0.72 -19.07 7.88
CA SER A 198 -0.28 -17.69 8.12
C SER A 198 0.70 -17.25 7.03
N ILE A 199 0.50 -16.06 6.46
CA ILE A 199 1.22 -15.66 5.26
C ILE A 199 2.73 -15.49 5.53
N SER A 200 3.13 -14.81 6.60
CA SER A 200 4.51 -14.62 7.05
C SER A 200 4.54 -13.89 8.40
N LYS A 201 5.57 -14.16 9.20
CA LYS A 201 5.85 -13.41 10.45
C LYS A 201 6.33 -11.98 10.17
N ASN A 202 6.86 -11.70 8.98
CA ASN A 202 7.25 -10.35 8.58
C ASN A 202 6.04 -9.46 8.28
N ILE A 203 4.88 -10.07 8.04
CA ILE A 203 3.63 -9.37 7.70
C ILE A 203 2.70 -9.36 8.90
N ASN A 204 2.33 -10.55 9.41
CA ASN A 204 1.45 -10.67 10.55
C ASN A 204 2.19 -10.31 11.83
N THR A 205 1.82 -9.18 12.41
CA THR A 205 2.47 -8.60 13.60
C THR A 205 1.51 -8.62 14.81
N ALA A 206 1.76 -7.81 15.81
CA ALA A 206 0.80 -7.58 16.89
C ALA A 206 -0.29 -6.55 16.53
N ALA A 207 -0.15 -5.90 15.38
CA ALA A 207 -1.09 -4.94 14.82
C ALA A 207 -2.17 -5.63 13.98
N ASN A 208 -2.94 -4.87 13.21
CA ASN A 208 -3.92 -5.41 12.28
C ASN A 208 -3.38 -5.38 10.87
N GLU A 209 -3.38 -6.51 10.19
CA GLU A 209 -3.06 -6.63 8.78
C GLU A 209 -4.31 -7.07 8.00
N ASN A 210 -4.67 -6.30 6.97
CA ASN A 210 -5.90 -6.51 6.22
C ASN A 210 -5.74 -6.14 4.73
N TYR A 211 -6.79 -6.32 3.95
CA TYR A 211 -6.87 -5.93 2.54
C TYR A 211 -5.77 -6.54 1.66
N PRO A 212 -5.52 -7.86 1.73
CA PRO A 212 -4.50 -8.50 0.92
C PRO A 212 -4.88 -8.50 -0.56
N PHE A 213 -3.93 -8.16 -1.41
CA PHE A 213 -4.01 -8.30 -2.86
C PHE A 213 -2.71 -8.89 -3.40
N LEU A 214 -2.79 -10.09 -3.96
CA LEU A 214 -1.66 -10.75 -4.62
C LEU A 214 -1.71 -10.45 -6.11
N MET A 215 -0.63 -9.91 -6.65
CA MET A 215 -0.51 -9.66 -8.08
C MET A 215 -0.58 -10.96 -8.90
N PRO A 216 -0.97 -10.90 -10.18
CA PRO A 216 -0.97 -12.07 -11.07
C PRO A 216 0.41 -12.72 -11.26
N ASP A 217 1.50 -11.99 -10.95
CA ASP A 217 2.87 -12.53 -10.93
C ASP A 217 3.07 -13.61 -9.85
N GLY A 218 2.15 -13.69 -8.87
CA GLY A 218 2.21 -14.61 -7.74
C GLY A 218 3.32 -14.30 -6.72
N ILE A 219 4.04 -13.20 -6.90
CA ILE A 219 5.22 -12.80 -6.12
C ILE A 219 4.95 -11.53 -5.31
N THR A 220 4.34 -10.53 -5.93
CA THR A 220 4.10 -9.21 -5.34
C THR A 220 2.77 -9.19 -4.61
N MET A 221 2.78 -8.76 -3.34
CA MET A 221 1.58 -8.62 -2.52
C MET A 221 1.48 -7.20 -1.98
N TYR A 222 0.29 -6.63 -2.08
CA TYR A 222 -0.12 -5.41 -1.39
C TYR A 222 -1.04 -5.78 -0.23
N PHE A 223 -0.97 -5.03 0.85
CA PHE A 223 -1.86 -5.17 2.01
C PHE A 223 -1.90 -3.85 2.80
N ALA A 224 -2.79 -3.75 3.77
CA ALA A 224 -2.84 -2.63 4.69
C ALA A 224 -2.50 -3.09 6.11
N SER A 225 -1.75 -2.26 6.85
CA SER A 225 -1.44 -2.49 8.28
C SER A 225 -1.48 -1.19 9.07
N ASP A 226 -1.91 -1.27 10.33
CA ASP A 226 -1.84 -0.17 11.31
C ASP A 226 -0.65 -0.28 12.27
N GLY A 227 0.34 -1.10 11.90
CA GLY A 227 1.54 -1.39 12.69
C GLY A 227 2.56 -0.27 12.78
N GLU A 228 3.74 -0.59 13.29
CA GLU A 228 4.78 0.38 13.69
C GLU A 228 5.23 1.31 12.55
N ASN A 229 5.25 0.83 11.32
CA ASN A 229 5.67 1.61 10.14
C ASN A 229 4.51 2.32 9.43
N SER A 230 3.34 2.40 10.05
CA SER A 230 2.20 3.19 9.56
C SER A 230 2.25 4.60 10.10
N ILE A 231 1.94 5.58 9.24
CA ILE A 231 1.85 6.99 9.64
C ILE A 231 0.45 7.33 10.15
N GLY A 232 -0.58 6.75 9.54
CA GLY A 232 -1.98 6.94 9.94
C GLY A 232 -2.52 5.81 10.82
N GLY A 233 -3.74 5.39 10.49
CA GLY A 233 -4.29 4.11 10.91
C GLY A 233 -3.77 3.01 9.99
N TYR A 234 -4.64 2.42 9.16
CA TYR A 234 -4.17 1.54 8.09
C TYR A 234 -3.37 2.32 7.06
N ASP A 235 -2.15 1.87 6.79
CA ASP A 235 -1.32 2.30 5.68
C ASP A 235 -1.15 1.14 4.69
N LEU A 236 -0.95 1.46 3.41
CA LEU A 236 -0.68 0.50 2.35
C LEU A 236 0.80 0.12 2.29
N PHE A 237 1.05 -1.16 2.21
CA PHE A 237 2.37 -1.77 2.12
C PHE A 237 2.49 -2.65 0.88
N ILE A 238 3.72 -2.82 0.43
CA ILE A 238 4.12 -3.77 -0.61
C ILE A 238 5.18 -4.73 -0.05
N THR A 239 5.07 -5.99 -0.42
CA THR A 239 6.11 -6.99 -0.18
C THR A 239 6.24 -7.91 -1.38
N ARG A 240 7.34 -8.67 -1.44
CA ARG A 240 7.59 -9.62 -2.51
C ARG A 240 8.07 -10.95 -1.93
N TYR A 241 7.65 -12.03 -2.56
CA TYR A 241 8.16 -13.35 -2.25
C TYR A 241 9.59 -13.50 -2.76
N ALA A 242 10.50 -13.89 -1.89
CA ALA A 242 11.88 -14.16 -2.22
C ALA A 242 12.09 -15.69 -2.33
N PRO A 243 12.29 -16.24 -3.54
CA PRO A 243 12.44 -17.68 -3.73
C PRO A 243 13.63 -18.26 -2.96
N GLY A 244 14.72 -17.52 -2.82
CA GLY A 244 15.93 -17.97 -2.13
C GLY A 244 15.76 -18.20 -0.63
N THR A 245 14.87 -17.43 0.02
CA THR A 245 14.53 -17.58 1.46
C THR A 245 13.18 -18.26 1.67
N GLN A 246 12.46 -18.57 0.59
CA GLN A 246 11.09 -19.10 0.60
C GLN A 246 10.13 -18.32 1.53
N SER A 247 10.33 -17.02 1.61
CA SER A 247 9.56 -16.13 2.50
C SER A 247 9.25 -14.81 1.82
N LEU A 248 8.27 -14.10 2.36
CA LEU A 248 7.99 -12.73 1.96
C LEU A 248 9.03 -11.80 2.61
N LEU A 249 9.53 -10.84 1.83
CA LEU A 249 10.44 -9.81 2.30
C LEU A 249 9.77 -8.91 3.34
N VAL A 250 10.60 -8.16 4.07
CA VAL A 250 10.10 -7.11 4.98
C VAL A 250 9.28 -6.12 4.16
N PRO A 251 8.03 -5.81 4.59
CA PRO A 251 7.17 -4.92 3.84
C PRO A 251 7.69 -3.48 3.80
N GLU A 252 7.48 -2.83 2.67
CA GLU A 252 7.77 -1.41 2.48
C GLU A 252 6.47 -0.60 2.49
N ASN A 253 6.44 0.49 3.27
CA ASN A 253 5.37 1.47 3.22
C ASN A 253 5.36 2.16 1.85
N LEU A 254 4.23 2.19 1.14
CA LEU A 254 4.12 2.77 -0.20
C LEU A 254 4.43 4.27 -0.22
N GLY A 255 4.28 4.95 0.92
CA GLY A 255 4.51 6.36 1.06
C GLY A 255 3.39 7.22 0.45
N MET A 256 3.66 8.51 0.36
CA MET A 256 2.68 9.46 -0.17
C MET A 256 2.73 9.53 -1.70
N PRO A 257 1.60 9.73 -2.37
CA PRO A 257 0.30 10.13 -1.83
C PRO A 257 -0.63 8.95 -1.45
N PHE A 258 -0.19 7.70 -1.54
CA PHE A 258 -1.02 6.53 -1.22
C PHE A 258 -1.39 6.52 0.26
N ASN A 259 -0.41 6.69 1.14
CA ASN A 259 -0.57 6.74 2.58
C ASN A 259 -0.72 8.16 3.11
N SER A 260 -1.43 8.30 4.23
CA SER A 260 -1.84 9.57 4.83
C SER A 260 -1.98 9.46 6.35
N PRO A 261 -2.16 10.57 7.09
CA PRO A 261 -2.53 10.52 8.51
C PRO A 261 -3.89 9.88 8.82
N ALA A 262 -4.67 9.50 7.83
CA ALA A 262 -5.95 8.80 7.96
C ALA A 262 -5.78 7.29 7.75
N ASN A 263 -6.84 6.57 7.39
CA ASN A 263 -6.71 5.18 6.96
C ASN A 263 -6.70 5.08 5.44
N ASP A 264 -5.79 4.28 4.93
CA ASP A 264 -5.64 3.99 3.52
C ASP A 264 -5.80 2.48 3.29
N TYR A 265 -6.70 2.11 2.38
CA TYR A 265 -7.20 0.76 2.22
C TYR A 265 -6.95 0.21 0.83
N MET A 266 -6.87 -1.11 0.72
CA MET A 266 -6.98 -1.91 -0.48
C MET A 266 -6.31 -1.31 -1.73
N MET A 267 -5.07 -1.67 -1.99
CA MET A 267 -4.38 -1.42 -3.26
C MET A 267 -4.70 -2.54 -4.23
N VAL A 268 -5.12 -2.18 -5.45
CA VAL A 268 -5.25 -3.10 -6.59
C VAL A 268 -4.49 -2.53 -7.77
N MET A 269 -3.69 -3.35 -8.43
CA MET A 269 -2.87 -2.97 -9.58
C MET A 269 -3.22 -3.86 -10.77
N ASP A 270 -3.61 -3.23 -11.88
CA ASP A 270 -3.84 -3.88 -13.17
C ASP A 270 -2.75 -3.45 -14.15
N GLU A 271 -1.74 -4.29 -14.28
CA GLU A 271 -0.60 -4.02 -15.17
C GLU A 271 -1.00 -4.07 -16.64
N LEU A 272 -1.97 -4.91 -16.99
CA LEU A 272 -2.45 -5.03 -18.38
C LEU A 272 -3.19 -3.78 -18.83
N GLN A 273 -4.06 -3.25 -17.97
CA GLN A 273 -4.81 -2.03 -18.25
C GLN A 273 -4.05 -0.76 -17.83
N LYS A 274 -2.85 -0.89 -17.24
CA LYS A 274 -2.06 0.20 -16.67
C LYS A 274 -2.90 1.10 -15.76
N THR A 275 -3.65 0.48 -14.86
CA THR A 275 -4.50 1.19 -13.90
C THR A 275 -4.32 0.62 -12.50
N GLY A 276 -4.41 1.50 -11.51
CA GLY A 276 -4.42 1.12 -10.10
C GLY A 276 -5.60 1.75 -9.37
N TRP A 277 -5.98 1.16 -8.24
CA TRP A 277 -7.02 1.66 -7.34
C TRP A 277 -6.54 1.59 -5.90
N PHE A 278 -6.88 2.59 -5.13
CA PHE A 278 -6.79 2.54 -3.67
C PHE A 278 -7.92 3.36 -3.06
N ALA A 279 -8.26 3.07 -1.81
CA ALA A 279 -9.27 3.80 -1.06
C ALA A 279 -8.65 4.48 0.15
N THR A 280 -9.27 5.58 0.60
CA THR A 280 -8.82 6.34 1.77
C THR A 280 -10.01 7.03 2.43
N ASP A 281 -10.00 7.16 3.75
CA ASP A 281 -10.98 7.96 4.47
C ASP A 281 -10.49 9.38 4.81
N ARG A 282 -9.31 9.78 4.26
CA ARG A 282 -8.80 11.15 4.41
C ARG A 282 -9.84 12.19 3.94
N ASN A 283 -10.09 13.18 4.77
CA ASN A 283 -11.04 14.25 4.50
C ASN A 283 -12.47 13.76 4.18
N GLN A 284 -12.87 12.58 4.65
CA GLN A 284 -14.20 12.03 4.47
C GLN A 284 -14.96 11.96 5.80
N PRO A 285 -16.31 11.98 5.78
CA PRO A 285 -17.12 11.59 6.93
C PRO A 285 -16.78 10.15 7.38
N ALA A 286 -17.03 9.84 8.64
CA ALA A 286 -16.64 8.56 9.25
C ALA A 286 -17.23 7.31 8.56
N ASP A 287 -18.37 7.47 7.87
CA ASP A 287 -19.07 6.41 7.13
C ASP A 287 -18.70 6.34 5.64
N LYS A 288 -17.79 7.20 5.17
CA LYS A 288 -17.40 7.31 3.75
C LYS A 288 -15.93 7.03 3.54
N VAL A 289 -15.61 6.61 2.31
CA VAL A 289 -14.26 6.54 1.78
C VAL A 289 -14.23 7.09 0.37
N MET A 290 -13.08 7.61 -0.03
CA MET A 290 -12.79 8.02 -1.40
C MET A 290 -12.00 6.89 -2.06
N ILE A 291 -12.47 6.39 -3.19
CA ILE A 291 -11.70 5.50 -4.06
C ILE A 291 -11.07 6.33 -5.16
N TYR A 292 -9.77 6.20 -5.32
CA TYR A 292 -9.01 6.79 -6.43
C TYR A 292 -8.67 5.70 -7.45
N LYS A 293 -8.89 6.02 -8.73
CA LYS A 293 -8.34 5.28 -9.87
C LYS A 293 -7.20 6.10 -10.46
N PHE A 294 -6.03 5.49 -10.64
CA PHE A 294 -4.83 6.19 -11.09
C PHE A 294 -4.09 5.40 -12.17
N VAL A 295 -3.15 6.07 -12.87
CA VAL A 295 -2.20 5.43 -13.77
C VAL A 295 -0.92 5.16 -12.98
N PRO A 296 -0.53 3.88 -12.78
CA PRO A 296 0.74 3.54 -12.17
C PRO A 296 1.91 4.06 -13.03
N ASN A 297 2.99 4.45 -12.37
CA ASN A 297 4.24 4.73 -13.05
C ASN A 297 5.04 3.42 -13.17
N ASP A 298 5.62 3.13 -14.33
CA ASP A 298 6.51 1.98 -14.53
C ASP A 298 7.75 2.08 -13.62
N VAL A 299 8.20 3.29 -13.34
CA VAL A 299 9.25 3.62 -12.36
C VAL A 299 8.74 4.74 -11.47
N LYS A 300 9.01 4.68 -10.17
CA LYS A 300 8.58 5.70 -9.20
C LYS A 300 9.07 7.09 -9.59
N ILE A 301 8.16 7.98 -9.98
CA ILE A 301 8.45 9.36 -10.32
C ILE A 301 8.16 10.24 -9.11
N LEU A 302 9.18 10.89 -8.57
CA LEU A 302 9.02 11.76 -7.41
C LEU A 302 8.55 13.15 -7.84
N PHE A 303 7.53 13.66 -7.13
CA PHE A 303 7.13 15.05 -7.27
C PHE A 303 8.17 15.96 -6.62
N ARG A 304 8.75 16.88 -7.40
CA ARG A 304 9.75 17.84 -6.94
C ARG A 304 9.22 19.25 -7.06
N SER A 305 9.28 20.02 -5.99
CA SER A 305 8.93 21.44 -5.95
C SER A 305 9.73 22.13 -4.84
N GLU A 306 10.20 23.32 -5.10
CA GLU A 306 10.81 24.19 -4.07
C GLU A 306 9.77 24.73 -3.09
N ASN A 307 8.51 24.78 -3.52
CA ASN A 307 7.40 25.20 -2.67
C ASN A 307 6.89 24.00 -1.85
N THR A 308 7.17 24.02 -0.55
CA THR A 308 6.73 22.99 0.42
C THR A 308 5.21 22.84 0.46
N ASP A 309 4.44 23.90 0.25
CA ASP A 309 2.97 23.81 0.23
C ASP A 309 2.50 23.03 -1.00
N SER A 310 3.15 23.15 -2.14
CA SER A 310 2.87 22.34 -3.33
C SER A 310 3.14 20.85 -3.07
N VAL A 311 4.22 20.51 -2.35
CA VAL A 311 4.52 19.12 -1.95
C VAL A 311 3.44 18.59 -1.01
N ARG A 312 3.03 19.37 0.00
CA ARG A 312 1.93 19.01 0.91
C ARG A 312 0.61 18.82 0.18
N MET A 313 0.27 19.73 -0.73
CA MET A 313 -0.96 19.63 -1.54
C MET A 313 -0.94 18.37 -2.44
N LYS A 314 0.24 18.01 -2.97
CA LYS A 314 0.41 16.78 -3.74
C LYS A 314 0.21 15.54 -2.88
N ALA A 315 0.84 15.48 -1.71
CA ALA A 315 0.69 14.39 -0.74
C ALA A 315 -0.78 14.23 -0.26
N GLN A 316 -1.50 15.34 -0.11
CA GLN A 316 -2.92 15.37 0.26
C GLN A 316 -3.88 15.03 -0.89
N LEU A 317 -3.39 14.81 -2.11
CA LEU A 317 -4.21 14.67 -3.32
C LEU A 317 -5.10 15.90 -3.61
N LYS A 318 -4.69 17.09 -3.15
CA LYS A 318 -5.33 18.37 -3.49
C LYS A 318 -4.78 18.95 -4.79
N LEU A 319 -3.50 18.68 -5.10
CA LEU A 319 -2.86 18.99 -6.37
C LEU A 319 -2.84 17.73 -7.26
N ILE A 320 -3.94 17.49 -7.97
CA ILE A 320 -4.12 16.29 -8.80
C ILE A 320 -3.68 16.59 -10.24
N ARG A 321 -2.76 15.79 -10.78
CA ARG A 321 -2.54 15.68 -12.21
C ARG A 321 -3.62 14.78 -12.78
N LYS A 322 -4.59 15.34 -13.53
CA LYS A 322 -5.59 14.53 -14.22
C LYS A 322 -4.93 13.83 -15.40
N ALA A 323 -5.10 12.50 -15.49
CA ALA A 323 -4.76 11.78 -16.71
C ALA A 323 -5.62 12.35 -17.85
N LYS A 324 -4.99 12.71 -18.97
CA LYS A 324 -5.76 13.08 -20.16
C LYS A 324 -6.68 11.90 -20.49
N LYS A 325 -7.98 12.12 -20.56
CA LYS A 325 -8.95 11.11 -21.02
C LYS A 325 -8.61 10.73 -22.46
N THR A 326 -7.74 9.80 -22.65
CA THR A 326 -7.63 9.02 -23.88
C THR A 326 -8.62 7.86 -23.76
N VAL A 327 -9.92 8.22 -23.65
CA VAL A 327 -10.96 7.28 -23.99
C VAL A 327 -11.10 7.36 -25.51
N LYS A 328 -10.23 6.67 -26.19
CA LYS A 328 -10.54 6.15 -27.51
C LYS A 328 -10.60 4.64 -27.36
N THR A 329 -11.80 4.15 -27.45
CA THR A 329 -12.16 2.85 -27.96
C THR A 329 -11.14 2.41 -29.02
N GLU A 330 -10.09 1.70 -28.61
CA GLU A 330 -9.20 0.98 -29.51
C GLU A 330 -9.51 -0.51 -29.47
N GLN A 331 -10.74 -0.82 -29.90
CA GLN A 331 -11.06 -2.13 -30.45
C GLN A 331 -10.67 -2.22 -31.94
N LYS A 332 -9.62 -1.52 -32.37
CA LYS A 332 -9.12 -1.63 -33.75
C LYS A 332 -7.69 -1.12 -33.88
N VAL A 333 -6.74 -1.72 -33.22
CA VAL A 333 -5.32 -1.78 -33.65
C VAL A 333 -4.60 -2.92 -32.90
N PHE A 334 -5.11 -4.12 -33.00
CA PHE A 334 -4.35 -5.32 -32.66
C PHE A 334 -3.92 -6.05 -33.95
N GLN A 335 -3.58 -5.27 -34.98
CA GLN A 335 -2.87 -5.76 -36.16
C GLN A 335 -1.93 -4.66 -36.64
N GLN A 336 -0.67 -4.84 -36.41
CA GLN A 336 0.52 -4.10 -36.86
C GLN A 336 1.19 -3.30 -35.74
N HIS A 337 2.03 -3.98 -34.98
CA HIS A 337 3.42 -3.69 -34.63
C HIS A 337 3.93 -4.80 -33.72
N THR A 338 4.12 -5.96 -34.34
CA THR A 338 5.04 -6.99 -33.84
C THR A 338 6.43 -6.54 -34.30
N GLU A 339 7.04 -5.62 -33.54
CA GLU A 339 8.49 -5.47 -33.53
C GLU A 339 8.94 -5.45 -32.08
N GLU A 340 9.51 -6.56 -31.69
CA GLU A 340 10.52 -6.85 -30.72
C GLU A 340 10.93 -5.71 -29.77
N GLN A 341 10.34 -5.68 -28.57
CA GLN A 341 11.10 -5.33 -27.38
C GLN A 341 11.02 -6.51 -26.42
N SER A 342 12.01 -7.40 -26.52
CA SER A 342 12.28 -8.44 -25.55
C SER A 342 12.41 -7.78 -24.18
N GLY A 343 11.48 -8.06 -23.28
CA GLY A 343 11.45 -7.53 -21.92
C GLY A 343 12.54 -8.10 -21.02
N PHE A 344 13.79 -8.14 -21.50
CA PHE A 344 14.94 -8.53 -20.70
C PHE A 344 15.30 -7.39 -19.75
N SER A 345 15.22 -7.65 -18.44
CA SER A 345 15.63 -6.72 -17.40
C SER A 345 16.20 -7.49 -16.22
N VAL A 346 17.46 -7.28 -15.89
CA VAL A 346 18.14 -7.92 -14.75
C VAL A 346 18.80 -6.86 -13.88
N VAL A 347 18.43 -6.82 -12.61
CA VAL A 347 19.04 -5.92 -11.61
C VAL A 347 20.35 -6.55 -11.13
N ILE A 348 21.45 -5.83 -11.31
CA ILE A 348 22.80 -6.25 -10.87
C ILE A 348 23.09 -5.71 -9.47
N ASN A 349 22.78 -4.44 -9.23
CA ASN A 349 22.89 -3.77 -7.91
C ASN A 349 21.92 -2.57 -7.84
N ASP A 350 21.89 -1.86 -6.71
CA ASP A 350 20.98 -0.75 -6.43
C ASP A 350 20.99 0.39 -7.47
N SER A 351 22.02 0.45 -8.33
CA SER A 351 22.22 1.51 -9.34
C SER A 351 22.31 0.99 -10.78
N THR A 352 22.36 -0.33 -11.00
CA THR A 352 22.69 -0.91 -12.31
C THR A 352 21.65 -1.96 -12.71
N ILE A 353 20.95 -1.70 -13.82
CA ILE A 353 20.01 -2.63 -14.44
C ILE A 353 20.47 -2.91 -15.85
N TYR A 354 20.60 -4.21 -16.18
CA TYR A 354 20.89 -4.64 -17.54
C TYR A 354 19.60 -4.94 -18.29
N THR A 355 19.44 -4.30 -19.45
CA THR A 355 18.26 -4.46 -20.33
C THR A 355 18.55 -5.30 -21.57
N LYS A 356 19.78 -5.78 -21.71
CA LYS A 356 20.21 -6.67 -22.80
C LYS A 356 21.22 -7.67 -22.28
N PRO A 357 21.20 -8.94 -22.75
CA PRO A 357 22.17 -9.96 -22.35
C PRO A 357 23.63 -9.59 -22.65
N GLU A 358 23.85 -8.77 -23.67
CA GLU A 358 25.19 -8.33 -24.10
C GLU A 358 25.87 -7.40 -23.10
N GLN A 359 25.12 -6.81 -22.17
CA GLN A 359 25.63 -5.94 -21.11
C GLN A 359 26.41 -6.71 -20.02
N PHE A 360 26.19 -8.04 -19.93
CA PHE A 360 27.01 -8.90 -19.08
C PHE A 360 28.44 -9.01 -19.65
N VAL A 361 29.40 -8.46 -18.94
CA VAL A 361 30.81 -8.40 -19.37
C VAL A 361 31.53 -9.71 -19.06
N HIS A 362 31.17 -10.36 -17.95
CA HIS A 362 31.77 -11.64 -17.57
C HIS A 362 31.23 -12.77 -18.45
N LEU A 363 32.15 -13.49 -19.13
CA LEU A 363 31.78 -14.53 -20.13
C LEU A 363 30.89 -15.62 -19.56
N GLN A 364 31.19 -16.09 -18.34
CA GLN A 364 30.41 -17.13 -17.67
C GLN A 364 29.05 -16.61 -17.20
N ALA A 365 28.97 -15.35 -16.71
CA ALA A 365 27.71 -14.71 -16.36
C ALA A 365 26.80 -14.61 -17.59
N ARG A 366 27.34 -14.19 -18.72
CA ARG A 366 26.61 -14.10 -19.98
C ARG A 366 26.13 -15.48 -20.49
N ALA A 367 26.92 -16.56 -20.31
CA ALA A 367 26.50 -17.91 -20.62
C ALA A 367 25.31 -18.33 -19.75
N LYS A 368 25.35 -18.04 -18.44
CA LYS A 368 24.26 -18.33 -17.50
C LYS A 368 23.00 -17.53 -17.82
N ILE A 369 23.11 -16.26 -18.23
CA ILE A 369 21.96 -15.48 -18.70
C ILE A 369 21.32 -16.07 -19.96
N ASN A 370 22.10 -16.55 -20.90
CA ASN A 370 21.57 -17.23 -22.09
C ASN A 370 20.86 -18.55 -21.73
N GLU A 371 21.36 -19.29 -20.75
CA GLU A 371 20.71 -20.47 -20.19
C GLU A 371 19.38 -20.09 -19.49
N TRP A 372 19.40 -19.07 -18.68
CA TRP A 372 18.20 -18.52 -18.02
C TRP A 372 17.10 -18.09 -19.01
N ILE A 373 17.48 -17.46 -20.14
CA ILE A 373 16.53 -17.07 -21.20
C ILE A 373 15.87 -18.31 -21.80
N LYS A 374 16.63 -19.38 -22.06
CA LYS A 374 16.11 -20.65 -22.58
C LYS A 374 15.14 -21.29 -21.57
N LEU A 375 15.55 -21.38 -20.31
CA LEU A 375 14.69 -21.94 -19.25
C LEU A 375 13.37 -21.17 -19.12
N ASN A 376 13.39 -19.84 -19.25
CA ASN A 376 12.15 -19.07 -19.24
C ASN A 376 11.26 -19.33 -20.46
N ALA A 377 11.83 -19.54 -21.64
CA ALA A 377 11.07 -19.94 -22.82
C ALA A 377 10.41 -21.31 -22.63
N ASP A 378 11.14 -22.27 -22.04
CA ASP A 378 10.62 -23.61 -21.71
C ASP A 378 9.53 -23.54 -20.65
N ILE A 379 9.67 -22.67 -19.62
CA ILE A 379 8.65 -22.38 -18.60
C ILE A 379 7.36 -21.87 -19.25
N GLU A 380 7.45 -20.91 -20.17
CA GLU A 380 6.26 -20.36 -20.84
C GLU A 380 5.57 -21.41 -21.74
N LYS A 381 6.35 -22.26 -22.39
CA LYS A 381 5.81 -23.40 -23.16
C LYS A 381 5.05 -24.37 -22.27
N VAL A 382 5.65 -24.80 -21.15
CA VAL A 382 5.00 -25.73 -20.20
C VAL A 382 3.74 -25.11 -19.60
N LYS A 383 3.73 -23.81 -19.30
CA LYS A 383 2.53 -23.10 -18.83
C LYS A 383 1.40 -23.13 -19.86
N THR A 384 1.74 -22.89 -21.14
CA THR A 384 0.76 -22.93 -22.24
C THR A 384 0.17 -24.33 -22.40
N ASP A 385 1.03 -25.34 -22.41
CA ASP A 385 0.62 -26.74 -22.49
C ASP A 385 -0.27 -27.15 -21.32
N LEU A 386 0.07 -26.73 -20.09
CA LEU A 386 -0.72 -26.97 -18.89
C LEU A 386 -2.10 -26.30 -18.97
N SER A 387 -2.19 -25.07 -19.48
CA SER A 387 -3.47 -24.39 -19.68
C SER A 387 -4.37 -25.19 -20.62
N THR A 388 -3.82 -25.61 -21.77
CA THR A 388 -4.55 -26.38 -22.78
C THR A 388 -5.03 -27.74 -22.24
N TRP A 389 -4.17 -28.44 -21.48
CA TRP A 389 -4.54 -29.76 -20.92
C TRP A 389 -5.56 -29.66 -19.79
N ARG A 390 -5.52 -28.59 -18.98
CA ARG A 390 -6.53 -28.34 -17.94
C ARG A 390 -7.89 -28.01 -18.55
N GLU A 391 -7.92 -27.21 -19.62
CA GLU A 391 -9.16 -26.96 -20.39
C GLU A 391 -9.71 -28.26 -20.99
N SER A 392 -8.83 -29.10 -21.55
CA SER A 392 -9.22 -30.41 -22.10
C SER A 392 -9.72 -31.35 -21.02
N PHE A 393 -9.12 -31.35 -19.82
CA PHE A 393 -9.56 -32.15 -18.68
C PHE A 393 -10.97 -31.77 -18.18
N GLU A 394 -11.30 -30.48 -18.20
CA GLU A 394 -12.65 -29.99 -17.82
C GLU A 394 -13.74 -30.41 -18.83
N LEU A 395 -13.37 -30.52 -20.10
CA LEU A 395 -14.30 -30.86 -21.19
C LEU A 395 -14.40 -32.38 -21.45
N GLU A 396 -13.52 -33.19 -20.90
CA GLU A 396 -13.47 -34.64 -21.14
C GLU A 396 -14.57 -35.36 -20.35
N GLU A 397 -15.28 -36.27 -21.00
CA GLU A 397 -16.38 -37.03 -20.39
C GLU A 397 -15.97 -38.44 -19.93
N THR A 398 -14.86 -38.99 -20.44
CA THR A 398 -14.45 -40.35 -20.15
C THR A 398 -13.38 -40.42 -19.04
N GLU A 399 -13.58 -41.28 -18.04
CA GLU A 399 -12.68 -41.45 -16.90
C GLU A 399 -11.25 -41.91 -17.33
N GLU A 400 -11.14 -42.73 -18.39
CA GLU A 400 -9.84 -43.21 -18.88
C GLU A 400 -9.02 -42.07 -19.50
N ALA A 401 -9.66 -41.17 -20.26
CA ALA A 401 -8.99 -40.01 -20.84
C ALA A 401 -8.67 -38.94 -19.80
N LYS A 402 -9.56 -38.74 -18.80
CA LYS A 402 -9.29 -37.88 -17.65
C LYS A 402 -8.07 -38.33 -16.86
N ASN A 403 -7.92 -39.64 -16.60
CA ASN A 403 -6.76 -40.17 -15.89
C ASN A 403 -5.45 -39.91 -16.67
N LYS A 404 -5.45 -40.09 -17.99
CA LYS A 404 -4.28 -39.79 -18.85
C LYS A 404 -3.94 -38.29 -18.86
N LEU A 405 -4.93 -37.43 -18.89
CA LEU A 405 -4.72 -35.97 -18.82
C LEU A 405 -4.23 -35.58 -17.44
N SER A 406 -4.76 -36.16 -16.35
CA SER A 406 -4.32 -35.92 -14.97
C SER A 406 -2.83 -36.27 -14.82
N ASP A 407 -2.40 -37.44 -15.27
CA ASP A 407 -1.00 -37.83 -15.21
C ASP A 407 -0.06 -36.89 -15.98
N ARG A 408 -0.51 -36.41 -17.16
CA ARG A 408 0.21 -35.40 -17.93
C ARG A 408 0.29 -34.06 -17.18
N ILE A 409 -0.81 -33.57 -16.61
CA ILE A 409 -0.88 -32.33 -15.85
C ILE A 409 0.09 -32.41 -14.66
N LEU A 410 0.01 -33.46 -13.85
CA LEU A 410 0.86 -33.66 -12.68
C LEU A 410 2.36 -33.73 -13.04
N THR A 411 2.70 -34.46 -14.12
CA THR A 411 4.10 -34.55 -14.59
C THR A 411 4.62 -33.19 -15.05
N SER A 412 3.78 -32.41 -15.73
CA SER A 412 4.17 -31.10 -16.24
C SER A 412 4.19 -30.02 -15.13
N GLU A 413 3.38 -30.16 -14.11
CA GLU A 413 3.46 -29.31 -12.91
C GLU A 413 4.78 -29.54 -12.16
N ALA A 414 5.19 -30.81 -12.00
CA ALA A 414 6.50 -31.13 -11.41
C ALA A 414 7.66 -30.58 -12.24
N LEU A 415 7.59 -30.72 -13.58
CA LEU A 415 8.57 -30.16 -14.50
C LEU A 415 8.62 -28.62 -14.40
N LEU A 416 7.46 -27.96 -14.31
CA LEU A 416 7.39 -26.51 -14.16
C LEU A 416 8.07 -25.99 -12.88
N ILE A 417 7.92 -26.73 -11.78
CA ILE A 417 8.58 -26.43 -10.51
C ILE A 417 10.11 -26.53 -10.65
N ASP A 418 10.58 -27.60 -11.28
CA ASP A 418 12.01 -27.84 -11.48
C ASP A 418 12.64 -26.81 -12.42
N LEU A 419 12.00 -26.49 -13.54
CA LEU A 419 12.46 -25.45 -14.48
C LEU A 419 12.53 -24.06 -13.80
N LYS A 420 11.54 -23.69 -12.98
CA LYS A 420 11.57 -22.44 -12.22
C LYS A 420 12.73 -22.39 -11.23
N LYS A 421 13.03 -23.51 -10.57
CA LYS A 421 14.17 -23.61 -9.66
C LYS A 421 15.48 -23.41 -10.40
N GLN A 422 15.67 -24.13 -11.50
CA GLN A 422 16.88 -24.03 -12.36
C GLN A 422 17.05 -22.60 -12.90
N ALA A 423 15.98 -21.96 -13.37
CA ALA A 423 16.01 -20.58 -13.84
C ALA A 423 16.44 -19.59 -12.75
N SER A 424 15.93 -19.76 -11.53
CA SER A 424 16.31 -18.93 -10.39
C SER A 424 17.78 -19.10 -10.01
N GLU A 425 18.29 -20.33 -10.01
CA GLU A 425 19.69 -20.64 -9.72
C GLU A 425 20.61 -20.03 -10.78
N CYS A 426 20.28 -20.19 -12.07
CA CYS A 426 21.05 -19.61 -13.18
C CYS A 426 21.13 -18.07 -13.10
N LEU A 427 20.02 -17.41 -12.78
CA LEU A 427 19.99 -15.96 -12.65
C LEU A 427 20.86 -15.50 -11.48
N THR A 428 20.74 -16.16 -10.33
CA THR A 428 21.54 -15.86 -9.13
C THR A 428 23.02 -16.02 -9.37
N GLU A 429 23.42 -17.11 -10.03
CA GLU A 429 24.83 -17.36 -10.41
C GLU A 429 25.35 -16.29 -11.37
N ALA A 430 24.55 -15.92 -12.37
CA ALA A 430 24.94 -14.89 -13.34
C ALA A 430 25.19 -13.54 -12.67
N VAL A 431 24.28 -13.11 -11.80
CA VAL A 431 24.40 -11.84 -11.06
C VAL A 431 25.61 -11.87 -10.15
N ASN A 432 25.84 -12.94 -9.40
CA ASN A 432 26.97 -13.08 -8.50
C ASN A 432 28.33 -13.04 -9.25
N LEU A 433 28.42 -13.70 -10.41
CA LEU A 433 29.60 -13.67 -11.25
C LEU A 433 29.89 -12.27 -11.81
N GLU A 434 28.85 -11.54 -12.19
CA GLU A 434 28.99 -10.17 -12.71
C GLU A 434 29.41 -9.18 -11.62
N ILE A 435 28.83 -9.27 -10.42
CA ILE A 435 29.19 -8.43 -9.26
C ILE A 435 30.65 -8.71 -8.83
N SER A 436 31.05 -9.97 -8.75
CA SER A 436 32.41 -10.37 -8.35
C SER A 436 33.48 -9.84 -9.30
N ASN A 437 33.14 -9.61 -10.56
CA ASN A 437 34.03 -9.05 -11.57
C ASN A 437 34.08 -7.50 -11.54
N SER A 438 32.97 -6.87 -11.16
CA SER A 438 32.87 -5.39 -11.04
C SER A 438 33.70 -4.84 -9.88
N GLY A 439 33.93 -5.62 -8.82
CA GLY A 439 34.75 -5.24 -7.66
C GLY A 439 36.26 -5.35 -7.83
N LYS A 440 36.74 -5.77 -9.03
CA LYS A 440 38.16 -5.90 -9.38
C LYS A 440 38.67 -4.83 -10.35
N ARG A 441 37.89 -3.80 -10.61
CA ARG A 441 38.30 -2.63 -11.41
C ARG A 441 38.43 -1.37 -10.59
#